data_61757b003b705771abff61b8ab54457f
#
_entry.id   61757b003b705771abff61b8ab54457f
#
_cell.length_a   1.000
_cell.length_b   1.000
_cell.length_c   1.000
_cell.angle_alpha   90.00
_cell.angle_beta   90.00
_cell.angle_gamma   90.00
#
_symmetry.space_group_name_H-M   'P 1'
#
loop_
_entity.id
_entity.type
_entity.pdbx_description
1 polymer ?
#
loop_
_entity_poly.entity_id
_entity_poly.type
_entity_poly.pdbx_seq_one_letter_code
_entity_poly.pdbx_strand_id
1 'polypeptide(L)'
;MMLSQYIKENTKEAHQTLEGVVVRQLKSIRSNADYAAVLKNFYAYFRAVERNVAPYISADVLPDYANRRNSSHIKTDIEELGGQVEDLPEPAVPAVNNILEALSALYVLEGSIMGGPYIVQMLNKYGISAGTSFFSGYGEETGKMWTVFTDVLNRYGEDPATHSRAAEVANETFAKFGDVFAQAAITGQ
;
A
#
# COMPACT_ATOMS: atom_id res chain seq x y z
N MET A 1 1.01 24.93 -5.14
CA MET A 1 0.80 23.50 -5.53
C MET A 1 0.32 22.75 -4.31
N MET A 2 -0.72 21.91 -4.43
CA MET A 2 -1.18 21.06 -3.33
C MET A 2 -0.16 19.98 -3.00
N LEU A 3 -0.06 19.56 -1.73
CA LEU A 3 0.90 18.55 -1.31
C LEU A 3 0.73 17.22 -2.05
N SER A 4 -0.51 16.75 -2.24
CA SER A 4 -0.79 15.50 -2.96
C SER A 4 -0.25 15.52 -4.40
N GLN A 5 -0.33 16.67 -5.07
CA GLN A 5 0.25 16.85 -6.40
C GLN A 5 1.78 16.87 -6.34
N TYR A 6 2.36 17.57 -5.36
CA TYR A 6 3.80 17.62 -5.15
C TYR A 6 4.37 16.21 -4.90
N ILE A 7 3.76 15.42 -4.01
CA ILE A 7 4.17 14.04 -3.76
C ILE A 7 4.08 13.22 -5.05
N LYS A 8 2.96 13.29 -5.77
CA LYS A 8 2.77 12.55 -7.04
C LYS A 8 3.89 12.81 -8.04
N GLU A 9 4.28 14.08 -8.21
CA GLU A 9 5.33 14.47 -9.16
C GLU A 9 6.73 13.99 -8.71
N ASN A 10 7.02 14.09 -7.40
CA ASN A 10 8.33 13.77 -6.84
C ASN A 10 8.51 12.30 -6.44
N THR A 11 7.48 11.46 -6.56
CA THR A 11 7.57 10.01 -6.29
C THR A 11 7.37 9.17 -7.55
N LYS A 12 7.25 9.77 -8.72
CA LYS A 12 6.92 9.09 -9.98
C LYS A 12 7.89 7.93 -10.29
N GLU A 13 9.19 8.15 -10.11
CA GLU A 13 10.21 7.15 -10.38
C GLU A 13 10.12 5.97 -9.40
N ALA A 14 10.02 6.26 -8.10
CA ALA A 14 9.88 5.22 -7.07
C ALA A 14 8.61 4.40 -7.26
N HIS A 15 7.48 5.06 -7.59
CA HIS A 15 6.22 4.40 -7.93
C HIS A 15 6.38 3.45 -9.12
N GLN A 16 6.97 3.92 -10.23
CA GLN A 16 7.17 3.10 -11.43
C GLN A 16 8.10 1.91 -11.17
N THR A 17 9.13 2.11 -10.36
CA THR A 17 10.05 1.04 -9.96
C THR A 17 9.32 -0.06 -9.18
N LEU A 18 8.54 0.31 -8.17
CA LEU A 18 7.72 -0.64 -7.40
C LEU A 18 6.68 -1.33 -8.29
N GLU A 19 5.96 -0.57 -9.11
CA GLU A 19 4.97 -1.12 -10.05
C GLU A 19 5.60 -2.19 -10.95
N GLY A 20 6.79 -1.94 -11.49
CA GLY A 20 7.52 -2.92 -12.29
C GLY A 20 7.85 -4.20 -11.54
N VAL A 21 8.21 -4.11 -10.25
CA VAL A 21 8.46 -5.27 -9.39
C VAL A 21 7.18 -6.06 -9.16
N VAL A 22 6.10 -5.39 -8.75
CA VAL A 22 4.81 -6.02 -8.47
C VAL A 22 4.23 -6.70 -9.72
N VAL A 23 4.25 -6.03 -10.87
CA VAL A 23 3.75 -6.60 -12.13
C VAL A 23 4.52 -7.85 -12.52
N ARG A 24 5.84 -7.89 -12.34
CA ARG A 24 6.64 -9.11 -12.59
C ARG A 24 6.21 -10.27 -11.68
N GLN A 25 5.97 -10.00 -10.40
CA GLN A 25 5.49 -11.00 -9.45
C GLN A 25 4.10 -11.52 -9.85
N LEU A 26 3.18 -10.62 -10.17
CA LEU A 26 1.83 -10.99 -10.62
C LEU A 26 1.84 -11.84 -11.90
N LYS A 27 2.72 -11.52 -12.85
CA LYS A 27 2.87 -12.31 -14.09
C LYS A 27 3.45 -13.70 -13.88
N SER A 28 4.12 -13.96 -12.76
CA SER A 28 4.68 -15.27 -12.42
C SER A 28 3.66 -16.22 -11.75
N ILE A 29 2.50 -15.72 -11.35
CA ILE A 29 1.44 -16.49 -10.68
C ILE A 29 0.92 -17.58 -11.60
N ARG A 30 0.85 -18.84 -11.07
CA ARG A 30 0.29 -20.00 -11.75
C ARG A 30 -0.74 -20.75 -10.88
N SER A 31 -0.85 -20.39 -9.61
CA SER A 31 -1.72 -21.05 -8.63
C SER A 31 -2.19 -20.09 -7.54
N ASN A 32 -3.20 -20.51 -6.78
CA ASN A 32 -3.62 -19.78 -5.57
C ASN A 32 -2.48 -19.66 -4.56
N ALA A 33 -1.60 -20.65 -4.46
CA ALA A 33 -0.45 -20.60 -3.56
C ALA A 33 0.57 -19.54 -3.99
N ASP A 34 0.83 -19.38 -5.29
CA ASP A 34 1.70 -18.31 -5.80
C ASP A 34 1.11 -16.94 -5.50
N TYR A 35 -0.20 -16.80 -5.68
CA TYR A 35 -0.88 -15.54 -5.39
C TYR A 35 -0.87 -15.23 -3.88
N ALA A 36 -1.13 -16.21 -3.02
CA ALA A 36 -1.02 -16.06 -1.58
C ALA A 36 0.41 -15.63 -1.16
N ALA A 37 1.45 -16.15 -1.80
CA ALA A 37 2.84 -15.74 -1.55
C ALA A 37 3.08 -14.26 -1.90
N VAL A 38 2.53 -13.77 -3.01
CA VAL A 38 2.57 -12.33 -3.35
C VAL A 38 1.84 -11.50 -2.31
N LEU A 39 0.62 -11.91 -1.90
CA LEU A 39 -0.15 -11.21 -0.87
C LEU A 39 0.56 -11.17 0.48
N LYS A 40 1.35 -12.16 0.85
CA LYS A 40 2.15 -12.15 2.09
C LYS A 40 3.14 -10.99 2.13
N ASN A 41 3.74 -10.63 1.00
CA ASN A 41 4.61 -9.46 0.91
C ASN A 41 3.82 -8.16 1.14
N PHE A 42 2.65 -8.03 0.54
CA PHE A 42 1.74 -6.91 0.79
C PHE A 42 1.32 -6.85 2.27
N TYR A 43 0.91 -7.98 2.83
CA TYR A 43 0.47 -8.06 4.23
C TYR A 43 1.57 -7.63 5.20
N ALA A 44 2.76 -8.19 5.06
CA ALA A 44 3.88 -7.87 5.94
C ALA A 44 4.19 -6.36 5.92
N TYR A 45 4.26 -5.77 4.72
CA TYR A 45 4.60 -4.36 4.57
C TYR A 45 3.48 -3.43 5.05
N PHE A 46 2.23 -3.66 4.63
CA PHE A 46 1.08 -2.85 5.04
C PHE A 46 0.92 -2.85 6.56
N ARG A 47 0.97 -4.04 7.18
CA ARG A 47 0.87 -4.18 8.63
C ARG A 47 1.99 -3.41 9.36
N ALA A 48 3.22 -3.47 8.86
CA ALA A 48 4.34 -2.77 9.46
C ALA A 48 4.18 -1.24 9.36
N VAL A 49 3.77 -0.72 8.20
CA VAL A 49 3.48 0.71 8.03
C VAL A 49 2.30 1.15 8.89
N GLU A 50 1.20 0.39 8.92
CA GLU A 50 0.02 0.67 9.75
C GLU A 50 0.38 0.81 11.24
N ARG A 51 1.21 -0.09 11.77
CA ARG A 51 1.73 -0.01 13.14
C ARG A 51 2.58 1.23 13.37
N ASN A 52 3.43 1.56 12.41
CA ASN A 52 4.34 2.69 12.50
C ASN A 52 3.61 4.03 12.52
N VAL A 53 2.52 4.17 11.76
CA VAL A 53 1.72 5.40 11.70
C VAL A 53 0.64 5.50 12.78
N ALA A 54 0.27 4.38 13.40
CA ALA A 54 -0.84 4.30 14.37
C ALA A 54 -0.79 5.37 15.48
N PRO A 55 0.37 5.75 16.06
CA PRO A 55 0.43 6.81 17.08
C PRO A 55 0.00 8.19 16.58
N TYR A 56 -0.01 8.42 15.27
CA TYR A 56 -0.26 9.73 14.65
C TYR A 56 -1.62 9.84 13.96
N ILE A 57 -2.28 8.71 13.69
CA ILE A 57 -3.53 8.68 12.92
C ILE A 57 -4.70 8.35 13.86
N SER A 58 -5.40 9.39 14.29
CA SER A 58 -6.66 9.27 15.04
C SER A 58 -7.87 9.57 14.15
N ALA A 59 -9.08 9.36 14.69
CA ALA A 59 -10.32 9.75 14.03
C ALA A 59 -10.43 11.28 13.82
N ASP A 60 -9.72 12.08 14.61
CA ASP A 60 -9.66 13.54 14.39
C ASP A 60 -8.79 13.91 13.18
N VAL A 61 -7.79 13.08 12.87
CA VAL A 61 -6.89 13.27 11.72
C VAL A 61 -7.54 12.74 10.44
N LEU A 62 -7.98 11.49 10.46
CA LEU A 62 -8.61 10.81 9.32
C LEU A 62 -9.88 10.10 9.80
N PRO A 63 -11.05 10.78 9.74
CA PRO A 63 -12.28 10.30 10.39
C PRO A 63 -12.77 8.92 9.93
N ASP A 64 -12.50 8.57 8.69
CA ASP A 64 -12.91 7.30 8.10
C ASP A 64 -11.83 6.19 8.14
N TYR A 65 -10.70 6.44 8.85
CA TYR A 65 -9.56 5.51 8.87
C TYR A 65 -9.94 4.09 9.29
N ALA A 66 -10.81 3.97 10.29
CA ALA A 66 -11.27 2.65 10.76
C ALA A 66 -12.09 1.86 9.72
N ASN A 67 -12.65 2.53 8.73
CA ASN A 67 -13.45 1.93 7.65
C ASN A 67 -12.64 1.73 6.36
N ARG A 68 -11.38 2.15 6.35
CA ARG A 68 -10.52 1.97 5.18
C ARG A 68 -10.00 0.55 5.10
N ARG A 69 -9.72 0.10 3.88
CA ARG A 69 -9.06 -1.20 3.69
C ARG A 69 -7.67 -1.18 4.33
N ASN A 70 -7.27 -2.28 4.89
CA ASN A 70 -6.04 -2.42 5.64
C ASN A 70 -5.50 -3.86 5.53
N SER A 71 -4.41 -4.13 6.22
CA SER A 71 -3.76 -5.45 6.20
C SER A 71 -4.67 -6.62 6.64
N SER A 72 -5.73 -6.37 7.42
CA SER A 72 -6.67 -7.43 7.78
C SER A 72 -7.44 -7.98 6.58
N HIS A 73 -7.73 -7.14 5.58
CA HIS A 73 -8.34 -7.59 4.32
C HIS A 73 -7.39 -8.47 3.52
N ILE A 74 -6.09 -8.13 3.50
CA ILE A 74 -5.06 -8.95 2.86
C ILE A 74 -4.95 -10.30 3.57
N LYS A 75 -4.99 -10.32 4.91
CA LYS A 75 -4.99 -11.56 5.69
C LYS A 75 -6.17 -12.45 5.31
N THR A 76 -7.37 -11.88 5.25
CA THR A 76 -8.58 -12.62 4.85
C THR A 76 -8.44 -13.22 3.45
N ASP A 77 -7.90 -12.45 2.50
CA ASP A 77 -7.64 -12.92 1.14
C ASP A 77 -6.62 -14.09 1.12
N ILE A 78 -5.54 -14.01 1.92
CA ILE A 78 -4.56 -15.09 2.06
C ILE A 78 -5.21 -16.37 2.61
N GLU A 79 -6.04 -16.23 3.65
CA GLU A 79 -6.74 -17.35 4.27
C GLU A 79 -7.76 -18.00 3.31
N GLU A 80 -8.46 -17.20 2.51
CA GLU A 80 -9.38 -17.68 1.46
C GLU A 80 -8.64 -18.52 0.40
N LEU A 81 -7.37 -18.20 0.13
CA LEU A 81 -6.50 -18.94 -0.77
C LEU A 81 -5.84 -20.18 -0.12
N GLY A 82 -6.14 -20.47 1.15
CA GLY A 82 -5.57 -21.58 1.91
C GLY A 82 -4.18 -21.29 2.50
N GLY A 83 -3.76 -20.03 2.52
CA GLY A 83 -2.48 -19.60 3.11
C GLY A 83 -2.62 -19.19 4.57
N GLN A 84 -1.48 -18.87 5.19
CA GLN A 84 -1.35 -18.39 6.57
C GLN A 84 -0.36 -17.23 6.63
N VAL A 85 -0.43 -16.41 7.70
CA VAL A 85 0.38 -15.18 7.86
C VAL A 85 1.35 -15.24 9.05
N GLU A 86 1.49 -16.42 9.65
CA GLU A 86 2.42 -16.65 10.76
C GLU A 86 3.88 -16.58 10.28
N ASP A 87 4.75 -16.14 11.18
CA ASP A 87 6.22 -16.14 11.01
C ASP A 87 6.75 -15.33 9.82
N LEU A 88 5.99 -14.32 9.36
CA LEU A 88 6.50 -13.41 8.33
C LEU A 88 7.52 -12.45 8.93
N PRO A 89 8.64 -12.17 8.23
CA PRO A 89 9.63 -11.23 8.68
C PRO A 89 9.05 -9.81 8.79
N GLU A 90 9.48 -9.05 9.80
CA GLU A 90 9.09 -7.65 9.96
C GLU A 90 9.93 -6.78 9.00
N PRO A 91 9.33 -6.13 8.00
CA PRO A 91 10.05 -5.30 7.06
C PRO A 91 10.43 -3.95 7.68
N ALA A 92 11.48 -3.33 7.13
CA ALA A 92 11.81 -1.96 7.43
C ALA A 92 10.73 -1.01 6.88
N VAL A 93 10.41 0.03 7.67
CA VAL A 93 9.44 1.09 7.30
C VAL A 93 10.10 2.47 7.39
N PRO A 94 9.57 3.52 6.75
CA PRO A 94 10.12 4.86 6.86
C PRO A 94 10.05 5.37 8.30
N ALA A 95 10.97 6.24 8.69
CA ALA A 95 10.87 6.97 9.94
C ALA A 95 9.73 7.98 9.86
N VAL A 96 8.83 7.95 10.86
CA VAL A 96 7.65 8.82 10.97
C VAL A 96 7.66 9.49 12.35
N ASN A 97 7.59 10.83 12.39
CA ASN A 97 7.73 11.61 13.62
C ASN A 97 6.54 12.56 13.89
N ASN A 98 5.61 12.68 12.95
CA ASN A 98 4.44 13.55 13.05
C ASN A 98 3.31 13.10 12.13
N ILE A 99 2.16 13.77 12.24
CA ILE A 99 0.94 13.46 11.48
C ILE A 99 1.18 13.57 9.97
N LEU A 100 1.88 14.60 9.51
CA LEU A 100 2.09 14.80 8.07
C LEU A 100 2.96 13.70 7.46
N GLU A 101 4.03 13.29 8.18
CA GLU A 101 4.86 12.16 7.75
C GLU A 101 4.07 10.85 7.75
N ALA A 102 3.20 10.64 8.75
CA ALA A 102 2.30 9.48 8.79
C ALA A 102 1.32 9.45 7.61
N LEU A 103 0.69 10.58 7.29
CA LEU A 103 -0.18 10.71 6.12
C LEU A 103 0.59 10.52 4.81
N SER A 104 1.86 10.94 4.75
CA SER A 104 2.72 10.76 3.57
C SER A 104 3.07 9.29 3.33
N ALA A 105 3.29 8.52 4.39
CA ALA A 105 3.45 7.07 4.28
C ALA A 105 2.14 6.39 3.86
N LEU A 106 1.00 6.78 4.46
CA LEU A 106 -0.32 6.28 4.08
C LEU A 106 -0.71 6.64 2.63
N TYR A 107 -0.20 7.75 2.08
CA TYR A 107 -0.43 8.11 0.68
C TYR A 107 -0.05 6.95 -0.27
N VAL A 108 1.04 6.27 0.00
CA VAL A 108 1.49 5.12 -0.80
C VAL A 108 0.54 3.93 -0.65
N LEU A 109 0.13 3.62 0.57
CA LEU A 109 -0.78 2.51 0.84
C LEU A 109 -2.17 2.77 0.25
N GLU A 110 -2.74 3.93 0.52
CA GLU A 110 -4.05 4.32 0.00
C GLU A 110 -4.05 4.45 -1.52
N GLY A 111 -2.98 5.02 -2.11
CA GLY A 111 -2.84 5.17 -3.56
C GLY A 111 -2.86 3.84 -4.32
N SER A 112 -2.48 2.74 -3.67
CA SER A 112 -2.48 1.41 -4.28
C SER A 112 -3.88 0.92 -4.70
N ILE A 113 -4.96 1.51 -4.16
CA ILE A 113 -6.33 1.18 -4.59
C ILE A 113 -6.58 1.48 -6.06
N MET A 114 -5.90 2.47 -6.60
CA MET A 114 -6.11 2.88 -8.00
C MET A 114 -5.65 1.81 -9.00
N GLY A 115 -4.65 1.01 -8.63
CA GLY A 115 -4.17 -0.11 -9.45
C GLY A 115 -4.93 -1.43 -9.22
N GLY A 116 -5.72 -1.52 -8.16
CA GLY A 116 -6.39 -2.74 -7.72
C GLY A 116 -7.27 -3.39 -8.80
N PRO A 117 -8.18 -2.67 -9.45
CA PRO A 117 -9.04 -3.25 -10.50
C PRO A 117 -8.26 -3.88 -11.66
N TYR A 118 -7.12 -3.30 -12.02
CA TYR A 118 -6.23 -3.87 -13.04
C TYR A 118 -5.60 -5.19 -12.58
N ILE A 119 -5.20 -5.27 -11.30
CA ILE A 119 -4.68 -6.50 -10.71
C ILE A 119 -5.75 -7.59 -10.68
N VAL A 120 -6.98 -7.28 -10.25
CA VAL A 120 -8.11 -8.22 -10.25
C VAL A 120 -8.39 -8.74 -11.66
N GLN A 121 -8.38 -7.86 -12.66
CA GLN A 121 -8.58 -8.27 -14.05
C GLN A 121 -7.47 -9.21 -14.53
N MET A 122 -6.23 -8.96 -14.13
CA MET A 122 -5.09 -9.84 -14.48
C MET A 122 -5.23 -11.21 -13.81
N LEU A 123 -5.56 -11.26 -12.53
CA LEU A 123 -5.78 -12.50 -11.78
C LEU A 123 -6.91 -13.35 -12.41
N ASN A 124 -8.00 -12.72 -12.79
CA ASN A 124 -9.11 -13.40 -13.48
C ASN A 124 -8.66 -14.07 -14.79
N LYS A 125 -7.77 -13.45 -15.54
CA LYS A 125 -7.17 -14.06 -16.76
C LYS A 125 -6.34 -15.30 -16.46
N TYR A 126 -5.81 -15.42 -15.25
CA TYR A 126 -5.07 -16.60 -14.77
C TYR A 126 -5.97 -17.63 -14.09
N GLY A 127 -7.29 -17.41 -14.07
CA GLY A 127 -8.25 -18.31 -13.45
C GLY A 127 -8.32 -18.16 -11.92
N ILE A 128 -7.79 -17.07 -11.36
CA ILE A 128 -7.81 -16.76 -9.93
C ILE A 128 -8.92 -15.75 -9.68
N SER A 129 -9.96 -16.18 -8.97
CA SER A 129 -11.14 -15.35 -8.62
C SER A 129 -11.37 -15.20 -7.12
N ALA A 130 -10.62 -15.95 -6.29
CA ALA A 130 -10.65 -15.88 -4.84
C ALA A 130 -9.57 -14.92 -4.32
N GLY A 131 -9.71 -14.44 -3.07
CA GLY A 131 -8.70 -13.63 -2.41
C GLY A 131 -8.47 -12.27 -3.06
N THR A 132 -9.50 -11.63 -3.59
CA THR A 132 -9.39 -10.36 -4.34
C THR A 132 -10.02 -9.16 -3.63
N SER A 133 -10.48 -9.32 -2.40
CA SER A 133 -11.22 -8.26 -1.69
C SER A 133 -10.37 -7.01 -1.47
N PHE A 134 -9.11 -7.18 -1.11
CA PHE A 134 -8.19 -6.07 -0.91
C PHE A 134 -7.96 -5.26 -2.19
N PHE A 135 -7.67 -5.91 -3.30
CA PHE A 135 -7.44 -5.22 -4.58
C PHE A 135 -8.72 -4.68 -5.23
N SER A 136 -9.88 -5.20 -4.87
CA SER A 136 -11.18 -4.65 -5.31
C SER A 136 -11.44 -3.26 -4.71
N GLY A 137 -10.71 -2.86 -3.69
CA GLY A 137 -10.78 -1.53 -3.07
C GLY A 137 -12.16 -1.25 -2.49
N TYR A 138 -12.74 -0.10 -2.86
CA TYR A 138 -14.06 0.35 -2.41
C TYR A 138 -15.10 0.31 -3.54
N GLY A 139 -14.87 -0.47 -4.59
CA GLY A 139 -15.75 -0.51 -5.75
C GLY A 139 -15.94 0.87 -6.39
N GLU A 140 -17.19 1.27 -6.59
CA GLU A 140 -17.54 2.58 -7.18
C GLU A 140 -17.11 3.78 -6.31
N GLU A 141 -16.96 3.59 -4.99
CA GLU A 141 -16.54 4.62 -4.05
C GLU A 141 -15.01 4.88 -4.06
N THR A 142 -14.22 4.10 -4.81
CA THR A 142 -12.76 4.19 -4.81
C THR A 142 -12.25 5.62 -5.08
N GLY A 143 -12.78 6.28 -6.09
CA GLY A 143 -12.40 7.66 -6.41
C GLY A 143 -12.72 8.65 -5.31
N LYS A 144 -13.89 8.52 -4.68
CA LYS A 144 -14.31 9.37 -3.55
C LYS A 144 -13.43 9.13 -2.31
N MET A 145 -13.15 7.88 -1.98
CA MET A 145 -12.27 7.54 -0.85
C MET A 145 -10.86 8.10 -1.04
N TRP A 146 -10.34 8.04 -2.27
CA TRP A 146 -9.06 8.67 -2.61
C TRP A 146 -9.11 10.19 -2.46
N THR A 147 -10.15 10.85 -2.95
CA THR A 147 -10.33 12.30 -2.81
C THR A 147 -10.38 12.72 -1.35
N VAL A 148 -11.17 12.04 -0.51
CA VAL A 148 -11.27 12.32 0.93
C VAL A 148 -9.89 12.21 1.59
N PHE A 149 -9.11 11.18 1.27
CA PHE A 149 -7.76 11.03 1.80
C PHE A 149 -6.83 12.18 1.37
N THR A 150 -6.81 12.50 0.08
CA THR A 150 -5.93 13.56 -0.43
C THR A 150 -6.32 14.94 0.07
N ASP A 151 -7.59 15.21 0.34
CA ASP A 151 -8.06 16.45 0.96
C ASP A 151 -7.53 16.59 2.40
N VAL A 152 -7.53 15.51 3.17
CA VAL A 152 -6.92 15.48 4.51
C VAL A 152 -5.41 15.72 4.40
N LEU A 153 -4.70 15.01 3.54
CA LEU A 153 -3.26 15.18 3.31
C LEU A 153 -2.91 16.63 2.94
N ASN A 154 -3.67 17.23 2.02
CA ASN A 154 -3.45 18.62 1.58
C ASN A 154 -3.66 19.64 2.71
N ARG A 155 -4.66 19.41 3.58
CA ARG A 155 -4.92 20.26 4.73
C ARG A 155 -3.77 20.25 5.74
N TYR A 156 -3.17 19.08 5.99
CA TYR A 156 -1.99 18.99 6.86
C TYR A 156 -0.70 19.49 6.19
N GLY A 157 -0.69 19.55 4.87
CA GLY A 157 0.44 20.01 4.05
C GLY A 157 0.23 21.40 3.44
N GLU A 158 -0.48 22.32 4.11
CA GLU A 158 -0.67 23.70 3.62
C GLU A 158 0.63 24.49 3.55
N ASP A 159 1.61 24.20 4.45
CA ASP A 159 2.91 24.85 4.44
C ASP A 159 3.84 24.21 3.39
N PRO A 160 4.21 24.93 2.31
CA PRO A 160 5.09 24.40 1.27
C PRO A 160 6.49 23.99 1.78
N ALA A 161 6.94 24.53 2.92
CA ALA A 161 8.23 24.17 3.51
C ALA A 161 8.27 22.68 3.95
N THR A 162 7.13 22.06 4.18
CA THR A 162 7.01 20.66 4.58
C THR A 162 6.96 19.67 3.41
N HIS A 163 6.76 20.14 2.19
CA HIS A 163 6.49 19.30 1.02
C HIS A 163 7.66 18.37 0.67
N SER A 164 8.91 18.88 0.77
CA SER A 164 10.10 18.06 0.49
C SER A 164 10.17 16.86 1.42
N ARG A 165 10.00 17.08 2.74
CA ARG A 165 10.04 15.99 3.73
C ARG A 165 8.89 15.00 3.52
N ALA A 166 7.70 15.47 3.21
CA ALA A 166 6.56 14.62 2.90
C ALA A 166 6.83 13.70 1.68
N ALA A 167 7.41 14.25 0.61
CA ALA A 167 7.79 13.48 -0.57
C ALA A 167 8.93 12.48 -0.29
N GLU A 168 9.91 12.85 0.58
CA GLU A 168 10.96 11.92 1.03
C GLU A 168 10.37 10.70 1.73
N VAL A 169 9.45 10.91 2.68
CA VAL A 169 8.77 9.81 3.40
C VAL A 169 7.99 8.92 2.42
N ALA A 170 7.28 9.50 1.47
CA ALA A 170 6.57 8.72 0.45
C ALA A 170 7.54 7.91 -0.43
N ASN A 171 8.67 8.50 -0.85
CA ASN A 171 9.71 7.80 -1.61
C ASN A 171 10.33 6.64 -0.81
N GLU A 172 10.65 6.87 0.48
CA GLU A 172 11.12 5.81 1.36
C GLU A 172 10.10 4.68 1.50
N THR A 173 8.80 5.03 1.58
CA THR A 173 7.72 4.06 1.67
C THR A 173 7.67 3.19 0.42
N PHE A 174 7.77 3.76 -0.78
CA PHE A 174 7.87 3.01 -2.03
C PHE A 174 9.11 2.10 -2.08
N ALA A 175 10.28 2.65 -1.74
CA ALA A 175 11.54 1.91 -1.80
C ALA A 175 11.55 0.70 -0.87
N LYS A 176 11.17 0.89 0.40
CA LYS A 176 11.12 -0.18 1.41
C LYS A 176 10.05 -1.22 1.09
N PHE A 177 8.97 -0.85 0.43
CA PHE A 177 8.02 -1.83 -0.07
C PHE A 177 8.64 -2.70 -1.18
N GLY A 178 9.40 -2.11 -2.09
CA GLY A 178 10.15 -2.86 -3.11
C GLY A 178 11.16 -3.85 -2.51
N ASP A 179 11.82 -3.46 -1.41
CA ASP A 179 12.80 -4.31 -0.71
C ASP A 179 12.18 -5.60 -0.17
N VAL A 180 10.90 -5.58 0.24
CA VAL A 180 10.19 -6.79 0.71
C VAL A 180 10.16 -7.86 -0.38
N PHE A 181 9.89 -7.50 -1.63
CA PHE A 181 9.88 -8.42 -2.77
C PHE A 181 11.29 -8.92 -3.12
N ALA A 182 12.31 -8.06 -3.01
CA ALA A 182 13.70 -8.44 -3.26
C ALA A 182 14.20 -9.46 -2.23
N GLN A 183 13.87 -9.28 -0.95
CA GLN A 183 14.24 -10.22 0.12
C GLN A 183 13.53 -11.56 -0.03
N ALA A 184 12.25 -11.59 -0.37
CA ALA A 184 11.49 -12.81 -0.63
C ALA A 184 12.10 -13.64 -1.77
N ALA A 185 12.59 -12.99 -2.84
CA ALA A 185 13.24 -13.65 -3.96
C ALA A 185 14.57 -14.33 -3.57
N ILE A 186 15.33 -13.77 -2.60
CA ILE A 186 16.61 -14.32 -2.11
C ILE A 186 16.37 -15.54 -1.20
N THR A 187 15.31 -15.52 -0.41
CA THR A 187 15.01 -16.60 0.56
C THR A 187 14.31 -17.81 -0.06
N GLY A 188 13.92 -17.73 -1.33
CA GLY A 188 13.32 -18.86 -2.05
C GLY A 188 11.93 -19.26 -1.56
N GLN A 189 11.24 -18.35 -0.93
CA GLN A 189 9.87 -18.51 -0.43
C GLN A 189 8.83 -17.97 -1.37
#